data_008c13f46957afae03710ce15d239cd6
#
_entry.id   008c13f46957afae03710ce15d239cd6
#
_cell.length_a   1.000
_cell.length_b   1.000
_cell.length_c   1.000
_cell.angle_alpha   90.00
_cell.angle_beta   90.00
_cell.angle_gamma   90.00
#
_symmetry.space_group_name_H-M   'P 1'
#
loop_
_entity.id
_entity.type
_entity.pdbx_description
1 polymer ?
#
loop_
_entity_poly.entity_id
_entity_poly.type
_entity_poly.pdbx_seq_one_letter_code
_entity_poly.pdbx_strand_id
1 'polypeptide(L)'
;MEDKEKKKTKPFLLYVALGLLIFVGVQQYNQTINEPEVSTFSEFTELINNGEVVEATIKEQSNTVHFKTKNDDKVFQTEYPEGFEGEIFQILVDQNIVLTTDTEPAGFQEYFIAFLPWLFIAGFMFFMFSQVRSNGNQVMQFGKSKAKEVDEQLPKVTFKDVAGAEEAKEELEEIKEFLKSPEKFNNLGAKIPKGVLLVGPPGTGKTLLARAVAGESEVPFYSISGSDFVEMFVGVGASRVRDLFKKAKESAPSIIFIDEIDAVGRMRGAGLGGGHDEREQTLNQLLVEMDGFESNQGVILMAATNRPDVLDPALLRPGRFDRQVIVDRPDLNGRTEILKVHAKDKPLAKNINLKTVAKQTPGFTGADLANLLNEAALLTARKNKKKVSIQDIENSIDRVLAGPEKKSRLMSDEEKLIIAYHETGHALVGWALPNADPIHKVTIIPRGRALGYTQALPEGEKYLTSKAELKDRLAMLMGGRVAEEIIFADPTTGASNDIEKATEIARKMVMEFGMSEKLGPMLYGKGSNEVFLGRDYGRQQDYSDEVASSIDDEVKSLLSDAHIIAGKILKKFKKQMEIMVKVLIEKETIDRDEVAKIFKSVNKVKIKGTGPTLKLA
;
A
#
# COMPACT_ATOMS: atom_id res chain seq x y z
N MET A 1 15.03 -8.73 21.17
CA MET A 1 14.80 -9.74 22.25
C MET A 1 13.86 -10.86 21.78
N GLU A 2 14.00 -11.34 20.54
CA GLU A 2 13.00 -12.24 19.91
C GLU A 2 13.50 -13.65 19.57
N ASP A 3 14.68 -14.03 20.01
CA ASP A 3 15.30 -15.29 19.55
C ASP A 3 15.49 -16.37 20.63
N LYS A 4 14.86 -16.24 21.82
CA LYS A 4 15.06 -17.19 22.92
C LYS A 4 13.91 -18.17 23.21
N GLU A 5 12.72 -18.01 22.65
CA GLU A 5 11.59 -18.89 23.00
C GLU A 5 11.33 -20.07 22.03
N LYS A 6 11.90 -20.09 20.84
CA LYS A 6 11.68 -21.19 19.87
C LYS A 6 12.51 -22.46 20.11
N LYS A 7 13.37 -22.51 21.14
CA LYS A 7 14.29 -23.64 21.38
C LYS A 7 13.85 -24.69 22.41
N LYS A 8 12.73 -24.51 23.13
CA LYS A 8 12.37 -25.43 24.24
C LYS A 8 11.41 -26.57 23.85
N THR A 9 10.75 -26.56 22.74
CA THR A 9 9.79 -27.61 22.36
C THR A 9 10.39 -28.77 21.56
N LYS A 10 11.47 -28.57 20.84
CA LYS A 10 12.14 -29.62 20.06
C LYS A 10 12.77 -30.74 20.90
N PRO A 11 13.42 -30.47 22.06
CA PRO A 11 14.01 -31.57 22.85
C PRO A 11 12.97 -32.45 23.55
N PHE A 12 11.80 -31.92 23.93
CA PHE A 12 10.76 -32.72 24.60
C PHE A 12 10.18 -33.81 23.70
N LEU A 13 9.81 -33.47 22.45
CA LEU A 13 9.35 -34.45 21.45
C LEU A 13 10.42 -35.53 21.16
N LEU A 14 11.68 -35.14 21.16
CA LEU A 14 12.79 -36.07 20.96
C LEU A 14 12.95 -37.03 22.14
N TYR A 15 12.79 -36.56 23.40
CA TYR A 15 12.83 -37.41 24.60
C TYR A 15 11.62 -38.35 24.67
N VAL A 16 10.43 -37.91 24.27
CA VAL A 16 9.24 -38.78 24.21
C VAL A 16 9.42 -39.86 23.13
N ALA A 17 9.92 -39.52 21.95
CA ALA A 17 10.21 -40.49 20.90
C ALA A 17 11.30 -41.49 21.29
N LEU A 18 12.36 -41.04 21.99
CA LEU A 18 13.43 -41.89 22.51
C LEU A 18 12.91 -42.82 23.60
N GLY A 19 12.05 -42.34 24.51
CA GLY A 19 11.41 -43.15 25.55
C GLY A 19 10.51 -44.23 24.96
N LEU A 20 9.73 -43.92 23.91
CA LEU A 20 8.93 -44.91 23.19
C LEU A 20 9.78 -45.95 22.45
N LEU A 21 10.87 -45.56 21.83
CA LEU A 21 11.82 -46.49 21.19
C LEU A 21 12.49 -47.44 22.19
N ILE A 22 12.90 -46.93 23.35
CA ILE A 22 13.49 -47.74 24.43
C ILE A 22 12.43 -48.72 24.96
N PHE A 23 11.20 -48.24 25.19
CA PHE A 23 10.10 -49.08 25.68
C PHE A 23 9.79 -50.24 24.72
N VAL A 24 9.63 -49.94 23.42
CA VAL A 24 9.39 -50.96 22.39
C VAL A 24 10.58 -51.93 22.30
N GLY A 25 11.81 -51.43 22.39
CA GLY A 25 13.01 -52.25 22.36
C GLY A 25 13.14 -53.21 23.55
N VAL A 26 12.79 -52.75 24.77
CA VAL A 26 12.76 -53.59 25.97
C VAL A 26 11.66 -54.62 25.91
N GLN A 27 10.49 -54.27 25.41
CA GLN A 27 9.37 -55.21 25.25
C GLN A 27 9.68 -56.30 24.22
N GLN A 28 10.31 -55.95 23.12
CA GLN A 28 10.73 -56.88 22.08
C GLN A 28 11.87 -57.81 22.55
N TYR A 29 12.82 -57.28 23.34
CA TYR A 29 13.90 -58.05 23.95
C TYR A 29 13.39 -59.07 24.96
N ASN A 30 12.43 -58.73 25.82
CA ASN A 30 11.83 -59.64 26.79
C ASN A 30 10.98 -60.75 26.15
N GLN A 31 10.35 -60.50 25.02
CA GLN A 31 9.61 -61.53 24.26
C GLN A 31 10.55 -62.58 23.65
N THR A 32 11.73 -62.18 23.18
CA THR A 32 12.67 -63.07 22.47
C THR A 32 13.41 -64.04 23.38
N ILE A 33 13.48 -63.80 24.70
CA ILE A 33 14.26 -64.64 25.65
C ILE A 33 13.48 -65.82 26.23
N ASN A 34 12.13 -65.80 26.22
CA ASN A 34 11.29 -66.75 26.91
C ASN A 34 10.26 -67.46 25.97
N GLU A 35 10.50 -67.55 24.69
CA GLU A 35 9.62 -68.32 23.83
C GLU A 35 9.89 -69.82 24.04
N PRO A 36 8.86 -70.62 24.44
CA PRO A 36 8.98 -72.07 24.51
C PRO A 36 9.20 -72.65 23.13
N GLU A 37 10.01 -73.71 23.02
CA GLU A 37 10.19 -74.44 21.76
C GLU A 37 8.88 -75.14 21.38
N VAL A 38 8.42 -74.90 20.14
CA VAL A 38 7.14 -75.45 19.64
C VAL A 38 7.38 -76.90 19.24
N SER A 39 6.67 -77.84 19.83
CA SER A 39 6.62 -79.25 19.50
C SER A 39 5.26 -79.61 18.89
N THR A 40 5.22 -80.62 18.05
CA THR A 40 3.92 -81.10 17.49
C THR A 40 3.17 -81.93 18.51
N PHE A 41 1.83 -81.98 18.43
CA PHE A 41 1.01 -82.76 19.32
C PHE A 41 1.35 -84.26 19.27
N SER A 42 1.75 -84.76 18.09
CA SER A 42 2.20 -86.14 17.90
C SER A 42 3.51 -86.45 18.66
N GLU A 43 4.47 -85.58 18.63
CA GLU A 43 5.72 -85.70 19.37
C GLU A 43 5.48 -85.65 20.87
N PHE A 44 4.57 -84.76 21.33
CA PHE A 44 4.15 -84.67 22.71
C PHE A 44 3.54 -85.99 23.24
N THR A 45 2.62 -86.59 22.42
CA THR A 45 2.01 -87.87 22.80
C THR A 45 3.02 -89.01 22.78
N GLU A 46 4.00 -89.00 21.91
CA GLU A 46 5.08 -89.99 21.89
C GLU A 46 6.00 -89.85 23.13
N LEU A 47 6.37 -88.59 23.48
CA LEU A 47 7.17 -88.34 24.69
C LEU A 47 6.46 -88.71 26.00
N ILE A 48 5.13 -88.59 26.04
CA ILE A 48 4.33 -89.06 27.22
C ILE A 48 4.34 -90.55 27.25
N ASN A 49 4.10 -91.26 26.15
CA ASN A 49 4.07 -92.69 26.09
C ASN A 49 5.48 -93.35 26.46
N ASN A 50 6.55 -92.66 26.12
CA ASN A 50 7.90 -93.08 26.45
C ASN A 50 8.29 -92.73 27.89
N GLY A 51 7.46 -92.03 28.67
CA GLY A 51 7.73 -91.61 30.04
C GLY A 51 8.81 -90.56 30.19
N GLU A 52 9.03 -89.76 29.15
CA GLU A 52 10.06 -88.68 29.08
C GLU A 52 9.57 -87.35 29.60
N VAL A 53 8.27 -87.09 29.72
CA VAL A 53 7.68 -85.82 30.24
C VAL A 53 7.67 -85.91 31.79
N VAL A 54 8.18 -84.84 32.43
CA VAL A 54 8.29 -84.74 33.89
C VAL A 54 7.21 -83.83 34.46
N GLU A 55 6.98 -82.73 33.83
CA GLU A 55 6.06 -81.67 34.26
C GLU A 55 5.25 -81.15 33.10
N ALA A 56 3.95 -80.95 33.27
CA ALA A 56 3.09 -80.32 32.22
C ALA A 56 2.18 -79.31 32.87
N THR A 57 2.05 -78.12 32.19
CA THR A 57 1.13 -77.03 32.55
C THR A 57 0.13 -76.85 31.47
N ILE A 58 -1.13 -77.08 31.76
CA ILE A 58 -2.24 -76.83 30.79
C ILE A 58 -2.66 -75.37 30.90
N LYS A 59 -2.70 -74.67 29.74
CA LYS A 59 -3.22 -73.31 29.60
C LYS A 59 -4.54 -73.38 28.83
N GLU A 60 -5.66 -73.34 29.55
CA GLU A 60 -6.98 -73.46 29.01
C GLU A 60 -7.35 -72.34 28.03
N GLN A 61 -6.88 -71.08 28.28
CA GLN A 61 -7.19 -69.92 27.45
C GLN A 61 -6.57 -69.95 26.06
N SER A 62 -5.47 -70.66 25.88
CA SER A 62 -4.71 -70.72 24.61
C SER A 62 -4.70 -72.11 23.98
N ASN A 63 -5.40 -73.12 24.56
CA ASN A 63 -5.39 -74.50 24.12
C ASN A 63 -3.97 -75.08 23.96
N THR A 64 -3.05 -74.70 24.86
CA THR A 64 -1.65 -75.13 24.81
C THR A 64 -1.25 -75.89 26.07
N VAL A 65 -0.36 -76.85 25.88
CA VAL A 65 0.32 -77.53 26.97
C VAL A 65 1.82 -77.15 26.94
N HIS A 66 2.29 -76.58 28.03
CA HIS A 66 3.70 -76.37 28.25
C HIS A 66 4.26 -77.58 29.05
N PHE A 67 5.33 -78.18 28.57
CA PHE A 67 5.88 -79.36 29.22
C PHE A 67 7.43 -79.35 29.28
N LYS A 68 7.98 -80.07 30.23
CA LYS A 68 9.39 -80.28 30.36
C LYS A 68 9.72 -81.76 30.24
N THR A 69 10.84 -82.09 29.61
CA THR A 69 11.33 -83.48 29.48
C THR A 69 12.46 -83.75 30.42
N LYS A 70 12.75 -85.09 30.73
CA LYS A 70 13.83 -85.55 31.62
C LYS A 70 15.22 -85.16 31.12
N ASN A 71 15.39 -84.98 29.84
CA ASN A 71 16.69 -84.83 29.18
C ASN A 71 17.03 -83.37 28.83
N ASP A 72 16.03 -82.39 28.96
CA ASP A 72 16.26 -81.00 28.61
C ASP A 72 15.44 -80.08 29.57
N ASP A 73 16.13 -79.10 30.15
CA ASP A 73 15.53 -78.16 31.10
C ASP A 73 14.71 -77.04 30.36
N LYS A 74 14.59 -77.19 29.06
CA LYS A 74 13.77 -76.24 28.26
C LYS A 74 12.28 -76.56 28.36
N VAL A 75 11.50 -75.49 28.27
CA VAL A 75 10.02 -75.57 28.20
C VAL A 75 9.60 -75.75 26.75
N PHE A 76 8.89 -76.83 26.47
CA PHE A 76 8.26 -77.07 25.17
C PHE A 76 6.79 -76.66 25.21
N GLN A 77 6.25 -76.22 24.10
CA GLN A 77 4.83 -75.88 23.95
C GLN A 77 4.21 -76.69 22.79
N THR A 78 3.06 -77.25 23.01
CA THR A 78 2.26 -77.87 21.98
C THR A 78 0.80 -77.41 22.05
N GLU A 79 0.14 -77.26 20.88
CA GLU A 79 -1.29 -76.96 20.81
C GLU A 79 -2.07 -78.24 20.74
N TYR A 80 -3.27 -78.26 21.38
CA TYR A 80 -4.20 -79.38 21.27
C TYR A 80 -5.56 -78.91 20.71
N PRO A 81 -6.29 -79.82 20.01
CA PRO A 81 -7.58 -79.47 19.45
C PRO A 81 -8.61 -79.13 20.52
N GLU A 82 -9.51 -78.16 20.29
CA GLU A 82 -10.62 -77.84 21.17
C GLU A 82 -11.47 -79.08 21.54
N GLY A 83 -11.79 -79.26 22.84
CA GLY A 83 -12.56 -80.38 23.36
C GLY A 83 -11.74 -81.58 23.81
N PHE A 84 -10.41 -81.60 23.60
CA PHE A 84 -9.52 -82.68 24.01
C PHE A 84 -8.89 -82.48 25.42
N GLU A 85 -9.27 -81.40 26.09
CA GLU A 85 -8.71 -81.03 27.42
C GLU A 85 -8.84 -82.17 28.47
N GLY A 86 -10.02 -82.77 28.49
CA GLY A 86 -10.28 -83.86 29.43
C GLY A 86 -9.49 -85.15 29.15
N GLU A 87 -9.27 -85.47 27.86
CA GLU A 87 -8.50 -86.66 27.48
C GLU A 87 -7.00 -86.46 27.74
N ILE A 88 -6.46 -85.26 27.50
CA ILE A 88 -5.08 -84.89 27.78
C ILE A 88 -4.84 -84.95 29.31
N PHE A 89 -5.76 -84.40 30.09
CA PHE A 89 -5.70 -84.43 31.54
C PHE A 89 -5.65 -85.87 32.07
N GLN A 90 -6.51 -86.75 31.51
CA GLN A 90 -6.48 -88.14 31.89
C GLN A 90 -5.16 -88.85 31.55
N ILE A 91 -4.66 -88.67 30.36
CA ILE A 91 -3.40 -89.24 29.90
C ILE A 91 -2.22 -88.76 30.75
N LEU A 92 -2.19 -87.48 31.13
CA LEU A 92 -1.13 -86.94 32.00
C LEU A 92 -1.22 -87.49 33.44
N VAL A 93 -2.44 -87.66 33.96
CA VAL A 93 -2.68 -88.25 35.28
C VAL A 93 -2.34 -89.76 35.31
N ASP A 94 -2.70 -90.56 34.28
CA ASP A 94 -2.42 -91.96 34.16
C ASP A 94 -0.92 -92.30 34.12
N GLN A 95 -0.13 -91.34 33.55
CA GLN A 95 1.33 -91.45 33.47
C GLN A 95 2.07 -90.84 34.65
N ASN A 96 1.39 -90.43 35.75
CA ASN A 96 1.96 -89.80 36.95
C ASN A 96 2.84 -88.56 36.67
N ILE A 97 2.49 -87.76 35.66
CA ILE A 97 3.19 -86.51 35.30
C ILE A 97 2.72 -85.39 36.25
N VAL A 98 3.67 -84.60 36.78
CA VAL A 98 3.35 -83.47 37.66
C VAL A 98 2.58 -82.43 36.92
N LEU A 99 1.29 -82.23 37.26
CA LEU A 99 0.43 -81.19 36.65
C LEU A 99 0.47 -79.91 37.48
N THR A 100 0.85 -78.84 36.86
CA THR A 100 0.70 -77.48 37.39
C THR A 100 -0.36 -76.72 36.65
N THR A 101 -1.17 -75.99 37.37
CA THR A 101 -2.16 -75.05 36.76
C THR A 101 -1.63 -73.65 36.88
N ASP A 102 -1.80 -72.84 35.79
CA ASP A 102 -1.38 -71.45 35.79
C ASP A 102 -2.42 -70.59 36.51
N THR A 103 -2.24 -70.46 37.83
CA THR A 103 -3.14 -69.69 38.71
C THR A 103 -2.45 -68.50 39.36
N GLU A 104 -1.38 -67.96 38.70
CA GLU A 104 -0.76 -66.76 39.23
C GLU A 104 -1.69 -65.56 38.95
N PRO A 105 -2.15 -64.81 39.97
CA PRO A 105 -2.87 -63.58 39.77
C PRO A 105 -2.00 -62.58 39.05
N ALA A 106 -2.51 -61.87 38.02
CA ALA A 106 -1.82 -60.84 37.28
C ALA A 106 -1.08 -59.90 38.24
N GLY A 107 0.23 -59.85 38.10
CA GLY A 107 1.09 -59.09 39.00
C GLY A 107 0.84 -57.58 38.84
N PHE A 108 1.11 -56.79 39.91
CA PHE A 108 0.98 -55.33 39.87
C PHE A 108 1.67 -54.70 38.65
N GLN A 109 2.68 -55.33 38.09
CA GLN A 109 3.37 -54.91 36.88
C GLN A 109 2.48 -54.93 35.61
N GLU A 110 1.59 -55.91 35.46
CA GLU A 110 0.68 -56.01 34.31
C GLU A 110 -0.37 -54.92 34.34
N TYR A 111 -0.94 -54.60 35.51
CA TYR A 111 -1.85 -53.48 35.67
C TYR A 111 -1.16 -52.14 35.43
N PHE A 112 0.12 -51.99 35.85
CA PHE A 112 0.88 -50.77 35.59
C PHE A 112 1.15 -50.57 34.11
N ILE A 113 1.51 -51.63 33.40
CA ILE A 113 1.75 -51.60 31.96
C ILE A 113 0.45 -51.28 31.20
N ALA A 114 -0.66 -51.86 31.62
CA ALA A 114 -1.98 -51.56 31.02
C ALA A 114 -2.45 -50.11 31.24
N PHE A 115 -2.07 -49.49 32.37
CA PHE A 115 -2.39 -48.09 32.69
C PHE A 115 -1.46 -47.05 32.04
N LEU A 116 -0.27 -47.45 31.64
CA LEU A 116 0.76 -46.55 31.09
C LEU A 116 0.27 -45.78 29.84
N PRO A 117 -0.43 -46.38 28.85
CA PRO A 117 -0.98 -45.66 27.72
C PRO A 117 -1.97 -44.55 28.10
N TRP A 118 -2.77 -44.78 29.13
CA TRP A 118 -3.75 -43.80 29.63
C TRP A 118 -3.08 -42.60 30.30
N LEU A 119 -1.97 -42.82 31.02
CA LEU A 119 -1.15 -41.74 31.56
C LEU A 119 -0.50 -40.91 30.45
N PHE A 120 -0.05 -41.56 29.37
CA PHE A 120 0.48 -40.84 28.20
C PHE A 120 -0.59 -40.01 27.48
N ILE A 121 -1.79 -40.56 27.30
CA ILE A 121 -2.92 -39.84 26.70
C ILE A 121 -3.30 -38.64 27.58
N ALA A 122 -3.41 -38.82 28.88
CA ALA A 122 -3.73 -37.76 29.83
C ALA A 122 -2.64 -36.66 29.83
N GLY A 123 -1.36 -37.04 29.84
CA GLY A 123 -0.24 -36.11 29.73
C GLY A 123 -0.21 -35.35 28.39
N PHE A 124 -0.50 -36.04 27.28
CA PHE A 124 -0.58 -35.45 25.97
C PHE A 124 -1.78 -34.47 25.86
N MET A 125 -2.95 -34.84 26.39
CA MET A 125 -4.10 -33.96 26.49
C MET A 125 -3.79 -32.72 27.33
N PHE A 126 -3.18 -32.90 28.51
CA PHE A 126 -2.79 -31.78 29.35
C PHE A 126 -1.78 -30.84 28.64
N PHE A 127 -0.82 -31.43 27.93
CA PHE A 127 0.13 -30.66 27.10
C PHE A 127 -0.58 -29.91 25.98
N MET A 128 -1.49 -30.56 25.25
CA MET A 128 -2.32 -29.90 24.21
C MET A 128 -3.16 -28.76 24.78
N PHE A 129 -3.84 -28.98 25.91
CA PHE A 129 -4.61 -27.93 26.59
C PHE A 129 -3.74 -26.77 27.08
N SER A 130 -2.53 -27.06 27.57
CA SER A 130 -1.59 -26.00 27.98
C SER A 130 -1.10 -25.18 26.80
N GLN A 131 -0.88 -25.81 25.65
CA GLN A 131 -0.46 -25.14 24.41
C GLN A 131 -1.59 -24.31 23.79
N VAL A 132 -2.83 -24.79 23.81
CA VAL A 132 -4.02 -24.05 23.38
C VAL A 132 -4.25 -22.83 24.27
N ARG A 133 -4.03 -22.95 25.58
CA ARG A 133 -4.15 -21.83 26.53
C ARG A 133 -3.07 -20.76 26.31
N SER A 134 -1.86 -21.15 25.92
CA SER A 134 -0.76 -20.22 25.54
C SER A 134 -1.05 -19.50 24.22
N ASN A 135 -1.60 -20.18 23.22
CA ASN A 135 -1.98 -19.58 21.94
C ASN A 135 -3.24 -18.72 22.03
N GLY A 136 -4.17 -19.01 22.95
CA GLY A 136 -5.38 -18.20 23.18
C GLY A 136 -5.05 -16.77 23.60
N ASN A 137 -3.96 -16.53 24.31
CA ASN A 137 -3.49 -15.19 24.66
C ASN A 137 -2.90 -14.41 23.46
N GLN A 138 -2.35 -15.09 22.45
CA GLN A 138 -1.90 -14.44 21.23
C GLN A 138 -3.08 -13.99 20.35
N VAL A 139 -4.12 -14.79 20.23
CA VAL A 139 -5.33 -14.42 19.46
C VAL A 139 -6.02 -13.20 20.07
N MET A 140 -6.06 -13.05 21.39
CA MET A 140 -6.56 -11.85 22.06
C MET A 140 -5.69 -10.60 21.84
N GLN A 141 -4.40 -10.74 21.52
CA GLN A 141 -3.54 -9.60 21.21
C GLN A 141 -3.71 -9.07 19.77
N PHE A 142 -4.22 -9.87 18.83
CA PHE A 142 -4.50 -9.42 17.46
C PHE A 142 -5.60 -8.35 17.38
N GLY A 143 -6.51 -8.30 18.36
CA GLY A 143 -7.59 -7.31 18.43
C GLY A 143 -7.20 -5.99 19.06
N LYS A 144 -5.99 -5.85 19.61
CA LYS A 144 -5.53 -4.57 20.17
C LYS A 144 -5.14 -3.60 19.06
N SER A 145 -5.56 -2.36 19.21
CA SER A 145 -5.20 -1.28 18.29
C SER A 145 -3.68 -1.11 18.22
N LYS A 146 -3.15 -1.06 17.00
CA LYS A 146 -1.76 -0.66 16.71
C LYS A 146 -1.58 0.85 16.70
N ALA A 147 -2.61 1.62 17.12
CA ALA A 147 -2.54 3.06 17.17
C ALA A 147 -1.30 3.50 17.95
N LYS A 148 -0.48 4.28 17.29
CA LYS A 148 0.69 4.90 17.91
C LYS A 148 0.20 6.15 18.62
N GLU A 149 0.26 6.16 19.93
CA GLU A 149 0.29 7.39 20.68
C GLU A 149 1.56 8.14 20.26
N VAL A 150 1.44 9.37 19.85
CA VAL A 150 2.64 10.17 19.55
C VAL A 150 3.33 10.43 20.89
N ASP A 151 4.48 9.81 21.04
CA ASP A 151 5.30 9.84 22.25
C ASP A 151 5.52 11.30 22.69
N GLU A 152 5.27 11.62 23.96
CA GLU A 152 5.47 12.95 24.52
C GLU A 152 6.90 13.49 24.35
N GLN A 153 7.86 12.60 24.04
CA GLN A 153 9.26 12.93 23.80
C GLN A 153 9.56 13.45 22.39
N LEU A 154 8.62 13.33 21.44
CA LEU A 154 8.81 13.91 20.11
C LEU A 154 8.52 15.42 20.14
N PRO A 155 9.31 16.25 19.42
CA PRO A 155 9.04 17.69 19.35
C PRO A 155 7.60 17.93 18.88
N LYS A 156 6.84 18.70 19.66
CA LYS A 156 5.46 19.02 19.34
C LYS A 156 5.41 19.83 18.05
N VAL A 157 4.73 19.29 17.04
CA VAL A 157 4.45 19.99 15.78
C VAL A 157 3.38 21.03 16.05
N THR A 158 3.59 22.26 15.61
CA THR A 158 2.69 23.40 15.79
C THR A 158 2.29 24.00 14.45
N PHE A 159 1.32 24.92 14.42
CA PHE A 159 0.95 25.64 13.20
C PHE A 159 2.10 26.46 12.59
N LYS A 160 3.15 26.76 13.35
CA LYS A 160 4.37 27.40 12.84
C LYS A 160 5.19 26.50 11.92
N ASP A 161 5.02 25.18 12.05
CA ASP A 161 5.70 24.16 11.23
C ASP A 161 4.90 23.83 9.97
N VAL A 162 3.65 24.27 9.90
CA VAL A 162 2.76 24.13 8.74
C VAL A 162 2.77 25.44 7.96
N ALA A 163 3.08 25.38 6.67
CA ALA A 163 3.05 26.53 5.78
C ALA A 163 2.22 26.23 4.53
N GLY A 164 1.64 27.26 3.92
CA GLY A 164 0.93 27.17 2.64
C GLY A 164 -0.42 26.49 2.70
N ALA A 165 -1.11 26.54 3.85
CA ALA A 165 -2.45 26.04 4.04
C ALA A 165 -3.20 26.98 5.02
N GLU A 166 -3.17 28.29 4.76
CA GLU A 166 -3.67 29.29 5.72
C GLU A 166 -5.18 29.16 5.95
N GLU A 167 -5.97 28.92 4.90
CA GLU A 167 -7.42 28.75 5.00
C GLU A 167 -7.76 27.49 5.84
N ALA A 168 -7.04 26.38 5.59
CA ALA A 168 -7.22 25.17 6.36
C ALA A 168 -6.81 25.34 7.83
N LYS A 169 -5.78 26.15 8.13
CA LYS A 169 -5.39 26.47 9.50
C LYS A 169 -6.48 27.29 10.20
N GLU A 170 -7.04 28.29 9.51
CA GLU A 170 -8.09 29.17 10.03
C GLU A 170 -9.33 28.36 10.42
N GLU A 171 -9.74 27.41 9.57
CA GLU A 171 -10.86 26.51 9.88
C GLU A 171 -10.57 25.57 11.07
N LEU A 172 -9.32 25.14 11.22
CA LEU A 172 -8.92 24.26 12.32
C LEU A 172 -8.60 25.02 13.63
N GLU A 173 -8.48 26.34 13.57
CA GLU A 173 -8.26 27.15 14.76
C GLU A 173 -9.45 27.09 15.72
N GLU A 174 -10.69 26.99 15.21
CA GLU A 174 -11.88 26.76 16.03
C GLU A 174 -11.80 25.43 16.79
N ILE A 175 -11.29 24.38 16.14
CA ILE A 175 -11.10 23.05 16.75
C ILE A 175 -10.07 23.12 17.88
N LYS A 176 -8.95 23.80 17.63
CA LYS A 176 -7.92 24.07 18.64
C LYS A 176 -8.49 24.82 19.85
N GLU A 177 -9.24 25.90 19.61
CA GLU A 177 -9.86 26.69 20.69
C GLU A 177 -10.83 25.85 21.50
N PHE A 178 -11.63 25.01 20.86
CA PHE A 178 -12.54 24.12 21.56
C PHE A 178 -11.80 23.13 22.46
N LEU A 179 -10.78 22.46 21.95
CA LEU A 179 -10.01 21.49 22.73
C LEU A 179 -9.33 22.15 23.95
N LYS A 180 -8.92 23.42 23.81
CA LYS A 180 -8.35 24.22 24.93
C LYS A 180 -9.36 24.70 25.93
N SER A 181 -10.55 25.09 25.49
CA SER A 181 -11.56 25.77 26.33
C SER A 181 -12.98 25.35 25.95
N PRO A 182 -13.37 24.08 26.20
CA PRO A 182 -14.69 23.57 25.83
C PRO A 182 -15.86 24.33 26.44
N GLU A 183 -15.68 24.85 27.67
CA GLU A 183 -16.72 25.57 28.42
C GLU A 183 -17.19 26.83 27.69
N LYS A 184 -16.31 27.56 27.00
CA LYS A 184 -16.64 28.75 26.22
C LYS A 184 -17.74 28.49 25.18
N PHE A 185 -17.64 27.33 24.49
CA PHE A 185 -18.57 26.93 23.44
C PHE A 185 -19.86 26.34 24.02
N ASN A 186 -19.75 25.50 25.05
CA ASN A 186 -20.89 24.88 25.73
C ASN A 186 -21.83 25.92 26.34
N ASN A 187 -21.29 27.00 26.94
CA ASN A 187 -22.07 28.07 27.52
C ASN A 187 -22.90 28.89 26.52
N LEU A 188 -22.46 28.89 25.24
CA LEU A 188 -23.17 29.53 24.13
C LEU A 188 -24.12 28.56 23.40
N GLY A 189 -24.16 27.29 23.79
CA GLY A 189 -24.95 26.24 23.12
C GLY A 189 -24.44 25.85 21.75
N ALA A 190 -23.20 26.19 21.44
CA ALA A 190 -22.58 25.84 20.16
C ALA A 190 -22.33 24.31 20.08
N LYS A 191 -22.75 23.70 18.97
CA LYS A 191 -22.46 22.30 18.68
C LYS A 191 -21.16 22.20 17.89
N ILE A 192 -20.20 21.48 18.43
CA ILE A 192 -18.91 21.30 17.80
C ILE A 192 -18.96 20.10 16.87
N PRO A 193 -18.25 20.16 15.73
CA PRO A 193 -18.17 19.01 14.83
C PRO A 193 -17.52 17.83 15.55
N LYS A 194 -18.18 16.66 15.49
CA LYS A 194 -17.65 15.42 16.05
C LYS A 194 -16.49 14.89 15.22
N GLY A 195 -16.53 15.16 13.92
CA GLY A 195 -15.53 14.71 12.97
C GLY A 195 -15.14 15.76 11.94
N VAL A 196 -13.87 15.80 11.63
CA VAL A 196 -13.26 16.67 10.62
C VAL A 196 -12.57 15.82 9.56
N LEU A 197 -12.99 15.98 8.31
CA LEU A 197 -12.39 15.30 7.18
C LEU A 197 -11.44 16.25 6.43
N LEU A 198 -10.15 15.92 6.42
CA LEU A 198 -9.13 16.63 5.64
C LEU A 198 -9.09 16.04 4.23
N VAL A 199 -9.43 16.84 3.23
CA VAL A 199 -9.54 16.42 1.84
C VAL A 199 -8.49 17.16 0.99
N GLY A 200 -7.82 16.47 0.08
CA GLY A 200 -6.92 17.13 -0.87
C GLY A 200 -5.89 16.18 -1.50
N PRO A 201 -5.10 16.67 -2.45
CA PRO A 201 -4.09 15.87 -3.13
C PRO A 201 -3.06 15.24 -2.16
N PRO A 202 -2.39 14.15 -2.55
CA PRO A 202 -1.31 13.59 -1.74
C PRO A 202 -0.16 14.60 -1.59
N GLY A 203 0.50 14.57 -0.43
CA GLY A 203 1.67 15.42 -0.15
C GLY A 203 1.36 16.87 0.22
N THR A 204 0.08 17.27 0.39
CA THR A 204 -0.31 18.64 0.79
C THR A 204 -0.19 18.91 2.28
N GLY A 205 0.15 17.90 3.10
CA GLY A 205 0.42 18.08 4.53
C GLY A 205 -0.76 17.80 5.46
N LYS A 206 -1.79 17.07 5.02
CA LYS A 206 -2.98 16.73 5.82
C LYS A 206 -2.63 16.10 7.18
N THR A 207 -1.80 15.09 7.19
CA THR A 207 -1.31 14.43 8.43
C THR A 207 -0.51 15.38 9.32
N LEU A 208 0.31 16.25 8.71
CA LEU A 208 1.08 17.27 9.44
C LEU A 208 0.15 18.29 10.10
N LEU A 209 -0.89 18.71 9.39
CA LEU A 209 -1.89 19.66 9.87
C LEU A 209 -2.68 19.09 11.05
N ALA A 210 -3.12 17.82 11.00
CA ALA A 210 -3.79 17.16 12.11
C ALA A 210 -2.89 17.06 13.35
N ARG A 211 -1.60 16.75 13.17
CA ARG A 211 -0.62 16.75 14.25
C ARG A 211 -0.38 18.15 14.84
N ALA A 212 -0.42 19.17 14.00
CA ALA A 212 -0.26 20.55 14.44
C ALA A 212 -1.44 21.01 15.31
N VAL A 213 -2.67 20.61 14.98
CA VAL A 213 -3.86 20.87 15.83
C VAL A 213 -3.67 20.24 17.21
N ALA A 214 -3.23 18.99 17.28
CA ALA A 214 -3.00 18.29 18.55
C ALA A 214 -1.86 18.96 19.35
N GLY A 215 -0.76 19.31 18.71
CA GLY A 215 0.38 19.97 19.34
C GLY A 215 0.04 21.37 19.86
N GLU A 216 -0.73 22.15 19.10
CA GLU A 216 -1.24 23.47 19.54
C GLU A 216 -2.28 23.36 20.67
N SER A 217 -3.10 22.31 20.65
CA SER A 217 -4.12 22.08 21.68
C SER A 217 -3.57 21.40 22.93
N GLU A 218 -2.35 20.87 22.87
CA GLU A 218 -1.68 20.13 23.95
C GLU A 218 -2.46 18.89 24.41
N VAL A 219 -3.12 18.21 23.48
CA VAL A 219 -3.93 17.01 23.74
C VAL A 219 -3.27 15.75 23.16
N PRO A 220 -3.55 14.55 23.73
CA PRO A 220 -3.12 13.27 23.17
C PRO A 220 -3.58 13.07 21.73
N PHE A 221 -2.69 12.52 20.90
CA PHE A 221 -2.93 12.28 19.50
C PHE A 221 -2.74 10.80 19.16
N TYR A 222 -3.84 10.11 18.82
CA TYR A 222 -3.87 8.71 18.45
C TYR A 222 -3.95 8.57 16.94
N SER A 223 -2.86 8.17 16.31
CA SER A 223 -2.78 8.03 14.85
C SER A 223 -2.80 6.57 14.40
N ILE A 224 -3.63 6.29 13.39
CA ILE A 224 -3.72 4.99 12.73
C ILE A 224 -3.96 5.19 11.24
N SER A 225 -3.47 4.27 10.40
CA SER A 225 -3.84 4.22 8.98
C SER A 225 -5.14 3.44 8.78
N GLY A 226 -5.99 3.88 7.86
CA GLY A 226 -7.17 3.13 7.44
C GLY A 226 -6.82 1.71 6.98
N SER A 227 -5.66 1.53 6.38
CA SER A 227 -5.16 0.20 5.99
C SER A 227 -4.90 -0.75 7.17
N ASP A 228 -4.59 -0.22 8.36
CA ASP A 228 -4.36 -1.03 9.57
C ASP A 228 -5.65 -1.68 10.11
N PHE A 229 -6.80 -1.23 9.66
CA PHE A 229 -8.09 -1.83 9.99
C PHE A 229 -8.48 -2.97 9.06
N VAL A 230 -7.84 -3.08 7.89
CA VAL A 230 -8.13 -4.13 6.91
C VAL A 230 -7.27 -5.35 7.22
N GLU A 231 -7.90 -6.42 7.69
CA GLU A 231 -7.24 -7.68 8.03
C GLU A 231 -7.94 -8.85 7.34
N MET A 232 -7.29 -10.02 7.30
CA MET A 232 -7.89 -11.23 6.71
C MET A 232 -8.92 -11.90 7.61
N PHE A 233 -8.92 -11.59 8.91
CA PHE A 233 -9.81 -12.20 9.89
C PHE A 233 -10.99 -11.28 10.22
N VAL A 234 -12.18 -11.78 10.01
CA VAL A 234 -13.42 -11.05 10.28
C VAL A 234 -13.53 -10.62 11.74
N GLY A 235 -13.84 -9.34 11.96
CA GLY A 235 -14.05 -8.75 13.28
C GLY A 235 -12.79 -8.18 13.97
N VAL A 236 -11.59 -8.40 13.44
CA VAL A 236 -10.35 -7.84 14.01
C VAL A 236 -10.31 -6.32 13.81
N GLY A 237 -10.65 -5.83 12.63
CA GLY A 237 -10.74 -4.39 12.34
C GLY A 237 -11.74 -3.69 13.26
N ALA A 238 -12.94 -4.24 13.41
CA ALA A 238 -13.95 -3.71 14.31
C ALA A 238 -13.50 -3.69 15.78
N SER A 239 -12.73 -4.69 16.22
CA SER A 239 -12.16 -4.72 17.57
C SER A 239 -11.10 -3.63 17.77
N ARG A 240 -10.26 -3.36 16.76
CA ARG A 240 -9.28 -2.27 16.79
C ARG A 240 -9.93 -0.89 16.84
N VAL A 241 -11.02 -0.70 16.10
CA VAL A 241 -11.81 0.53 16.18
C VAL A 241 -12.28 0.76 17.61
N ARG A 242 -12.93 -0.23 18.23
CA ARG A 242 -13.41 -0.12 19.63
C ARG A 242 -12.28 0.18 20.63
N ASP A 243 -11.15 -0.49 20.51
CA ASP A 243 -9.98 -0.27 21.39
C ASP A 243 -9.42 1.14 21.24
N LEU A 244 -9.31 1.64 19.99
CA LEU A 244 -8.86 3.00 19.69
C LEU A 244 -9.76 4.06 20.33
N PHE A 245 -11.07 3.93 20.09
CA PHE A 245 -12.06 4.88 20.64
C PHE A 245 -12.13 4.83 22.17
N LYS A 246 -12.00 3.63 22.75
CA LYS A 246 -11.92 3.47 24.21
C LYS A 246 -10.71 4.21 24.79
N LYS A 247 -9.52 4.04 24.24
CA LYS A 247 -8.30 4.73 24.67
C LYS A 247 -8.44 6.25 24.58
N ALA A 248 -8.98 6.74 23.47
CA ALA A 248 -9.18 8.17 23.29
C ALA A 248 -10.18 8.76 24.29
N LYS A 249 -11.25 8.02 24.63
CA LYS A 249 -12.21 8.43 25.69
C LYS A 249 -11.57 8.46 27.09
N GLU A 250 -10.71 7.50 27.38
CA GLU A 250 -9.99 7.43 28.67
C GLU A 250 -9.01 8.59 28.87
N SER A 251 -8.50 9.16 27.77
CA SER A 251 -7.53 10.28 27.78
C SER A 251 -8.12 11.60 27.28
N ALA A 252 -9.43 11.78 27.34
CA ALA A 252 -10.09 13.01 26.91
C ALA A 252 -9.65 14.23 27.75
N PRO A 253 -9.42 15.43 27.13
CA PRO A 253 -9.60 15.73 25.71
C PRO A 253 -8.50 15.12 24.83
N SER A 254 -8.87 14.58 23.66
CA SER A 254 -7.94 13.88 22.77
C SER A 254 -8.36 13.97 21.30
N ILE A 255 -7.42 13.70 20.38
CA ILE A 255 -7.68 13.59 18.94
C ILE A 255 -7.41 12.17 18.47
N ILE A 256 -8.38 11.58 17.78
CA ILE A 256 -8.19 10.37 16.95
C ILE A 256 -7.93 10.83 15.53
N PHE A 257 -6.86 10.35 14.92
CA PHE A 257 -6.56 10.62 13.51
C PHE A 257 -6.49 9.33 12.70
N ILE A 258 -7.31 9.27 11.64
CA ILE A 258 -7.33 8.14 10.70
C ILE A 258 -6.80 8.64 9.36
N ASP A 259 -5.58 8.24 9.00
CA ASP A 259 -5.04 8.53 7.67
C ASP A 259 -5.57 7.53 6.65
N GLU A 260 -5.68 7.95 5.38
CA GLU A 260 -6.18 7.10 4.29
C GLU A 260 -7.52 6.41 4.62
N ILE A 261 -8.48 7.20 5.12
CA ILE A 261 -9.80 6.67 5.53
C ILE A 261 -10.52 5.93 4.39
N ASP A 262 -10.24 6.25 3.15
CA ASP A 262 -10.76 5.60 1.95
C ASP A 262 -10.39 4.10 1.85
N ALA A 263 -9.36 3.63 2.57
CA ALA A 263 -9.06 2.20 2.68
C ALA A 263 -10.21 1.39 3.34
N VAL A 264 -10.93 1.99 4.29
CA VAL A 264 -12.04 1.38 5.04
C VAL A 264 -13.39 1.97 4.64
N GLY A 265 -13.43 3.28 4.42
CA GLY A 265 -14.64 4.07 4.20
C GLY A 265 -15.19 4.05 2.78
N ARG A 266 -14.77 3.16 1.91
CA ARG A 266 -15.20 3.10 0.51
C ARG A 266 -16.65 2.63 0.37
N MET A 267 -17.38 3.20 -0.60
CA MET A 267 -18.76 2.81 -0.95
C MET A 267 -18.91 1.30 -1.18
N ARG A 268 -20.08 0.78 -0.79
CA ARG A 268 -20.46 -0.63 -0.94
C ARG A 268 -20.53 -0.98 -2.42
N GLY A 269 -19.74 -1.96 -2.85
CA GLY A 269 -19.80 -2.48 -4.21
C GLY A 269 -20.48 -3.83 -4.25
N ALA A 270 -21.24 -4.11 -5.29
CA ALA A 270 -21.82 -5.43 -5.56
C ALA A 270 -20.72 -6.43 -6.00
N GLY A 271 -19.73 -6.71 -5.15
CA GLY A 271 -18.61 -7.61 -5.44
C GLY A 271 -18.76 -8.95 -4.73
N LEU A 272 -18.70 -10.05 -5.50
CA LEU A 272 -18.64 -11.42 -5.02
C LEU A 272 -17.20 -11.72 -4.50
N GLY A 273 -16.95 -11.54 -3.18
CA GLY A 273 -15.64 -11.92 -2.60
C GLY A 273 -15.55 -11.61 -1.10
N GLY A 274 -15.14 -12.59 -0.29
CA GLY A 274 -15.12 -12.58 1.19
C GLY A 274 -14.20 -11.53 1.87
N GLY A 275 -13.48 -10.67 1.13
CA GLY A 275 -12.73 -9.55 1.68
C GLY A 275 -13.55 -8.26 1.85
N HIS A 276 -14.80 -8.26 1.39
CA HIS A 276 -15.70 -7.11 1.53
C HIS A 276 -16.41 -7.07 2.89
N ASP A 277 -16.73 -8.23 3.44
CA ASP A 277 -17.49 -8.35 4.70
C ASP A 277 -16.75 -7.78 5.90
N GLU A 278 -15.43 -7.94 5.95
CA GLU A 278 -14.60 -7.43 7.04
C GLU A 278 -14.50 -5.91 7.02
N ARG A 279 -14.31 -5.31 5.83
CA ARG A 279 -14.28 -3.84 5.67
C ARG A 279 -15.62 -3.22 6.03
N GLU A 280 -16.71 -3.84 5.58
CA GLU A 280 -18.07 -3.37 5.87
C GLU A 280 -18.38 -3.44 7.37
N GLN A 281 -17.98 -4.54 8.04
CA GLN A 281 -18.11 -4.66 9.49
C GLN A 281 -17.28 -3.61 10.23
N THR A 282 -16.08 -3.33 9.77
CA THR A 282 -15.20 -2.31 10.36
C THR A 282 -15.76 -0.91 10.16
N LEU A 283 -16.26 -0.59 8.95
CA LEU A 283 -16.95 0.66 8.67
C LEU A 283 -18.18 0.84 9.55
N ASN A 284 -19.03 -0.17 9.65
CA ASN A 284 -20.22 -0.14 10.50
C ASN A 284 -19.84 0.10 11.97
N GLN A 285 -18.78 -0.54 12.47
CA GLN A 285 -18.29 -0.29 13.83
C GLN A 285 -17.79 1.14 13.99
N LEU A 286 -17.07 1.70 12.99
CA LEU A 286 -16.64 3.09 13.01
C LEU A 286 -17.85 4.04 13.10
N LEU A 287 -18.89 3.81 12.30
CA LEU A 287 -20.11 4.60 12.31
C LEU A 287 -20.82 4.51 13.68
N VAL A 288 -20.89 3.31 14.28
CA VAL A 288 -21.48 3.11 15.62
C VAL A 288 -20.69 3.89 16.69
N GLU A 289 -19.35 3.83 16.66
CA GLU A 289 -18.54 4.56 17.62
C GLU A 289 -18.68 6.10 17.46
N MET A 290 -18.79 6.59 16.21
CA MET A 290 -19.02 8.01 15.92
C MET A 290 -20.40 8.48 16.41
N ASP A 291 -21.44 7.68 16.18
CA ASP A 291 -22.79 7.98 16.63
C ASP A 291 -22.90 7.94 18.17
N GLY A 292 -22.13 7.04 18.80
CA GLY A 292 -22.03 6.89 20.26
C GLY A 292 -21.23 7.98 20.98
N PHE A 293 -20.67 8.97 20.28
CA PHE A 293 -20.06 10.13 20.90
C PHE A 293 -21.14 11.14 21.35
N GLU A 294 -21.14 11.45 22.62
CA GLU A 294 -21.80 12.66 23.10
C GLU A 294 -20.93 13.88 22.82
N SER A 295 -21.53 14.97 22.36
CA SER A 295 -20.83 16.20 21.94
C SER A 295 -19.90 16.81 23.01
N ASN A 296 -20.00 16.38 24.26
CA ASN A 296 -19.29 16.93 25.40
C ASN A 296 -18.11 16.06 25.90
N GLN A 297 -17.80 14.96 25.24
CA GLN A 297 -16.74 14.03 25.72
C GLN A 297 -15.31 14.51 25.40
N GLY A 298 -15.14 15.63 24.70
CA GLY A 298 -13.81 16.20 24.41
C GLY A 298 -12.94 15.39 23.43
N VAL A 299 -13.51 14.40 22.76
CA VAL A 299 -12.80 13.63 21.73
C VAL A 299 -13.21 14.10 20.36
N ILE A 300 -12.22 14.44 19.50
CA ILE A 300 -12.45 14.83 18.11
C ILE A 300 -11.84 13.78 17.19
N LEU A 301 -12.65 13.31 16.24
CA LEU A 301 -12.19 12.43 15.19
C LEU A 301 -11.75 13.26 13.99
N MET A 302 -10.50 13.15 13.58
CA MET A 302 -9.99 13.70 12.33
C MET A 302 -9.67 12.55 11.37
N ALA A 303 -9.97 12.74 10.09
CA ALA A 303 -9.56 11.78 9.08
C ALA A 303 -8.98 12.51 7.86
N ALA A 304 -8.13 11.82 7.11
CA ALA A 304 -7.58 12.33 5.87
C ALA A 304 -7.86 11.38 4.70
N THR A 305 -8.16 11.95 3.53
CA THR A 305 -8.31 11.21 2.29
C THR A 305 -7.79 12.01 1.10
N ASN A 306 -7.30 11.30 0.10
CA ASN A 306 -6.98 11.86 -1.20
C ASN A 306 -8.14 11.68 -2.20
N ARG A 307 -9.17 10.90 -1.83
CA ARG A 307 -10.27 10.51 -2.70
C ARG A 307 -11.62 10.61 -1.99
N PRO A 308 -12.14 11.82 -1.80
CA PRO A 308 -13.45 11.99 -1.17
C PRO A 308 -14.60 11.38 -2.00
N ASP A 309 -14.40 11.23 -3.31
CA ASP A 309 -15.34 10.65 -4.29
C ASP A 309 -15.69 9.18 -4.02
N VAL A 310 -14.79 8.42 -3.39
CA VAL A 310 -15.00 6.99 -3.12
C VAL A 310 -15.58 6.69 -1.74
N LEU A 311 -15.71 7.72 -0.87
CA LEU A 311 -16.20 7.53 0.49
C LEU A 311 -17.70 7.22 0.53
N ASP A 312 -18.08 6.33 1.45
CA ASP A 312 -19.49 6.04 1.73
C ASP A 312 -20.20 7.33 2.22
N PRO A 313 -21.29 7.75 1.58
CA PRO A 313 -22.05 8.93 2.00
C PRO A 313 -22.50 8.90 3.46
N ALA A 314 -22.60 7.72 4.07
CA ALA A 314 -22.92 7.58 5.47
C ALA A 314 -21.88 8.22 6.40
N LEU A 315 -20.61 8.27 6.00
CA LEU A 315 -19.54 8.95 6.75
C LEU A 315 -19.71 10.47 6.76
N LEU A 316 -20.30 11.02 5.71
CA LEU A 316 -20.44 12.48 5.49
C LEU A 316 -21.76 13.04 6.06
N ARG A 317 -22.56 12.21 6.73
CA ARG A 317 -23.80 12.67 7.36
C ARG A 317 -23.52 13.54 8.60
N PRO A 318 -24.39 14.53 8.88
CA PRO A 318 -24.28 15.33 10.10
C PRO A 318 -24.16 14.47 11.38
N GLY A 319 -23.27 14.85 12.27
CA GLY A 319 -22.94 14.10 13.49
C GLY A 319 -21.82 13.08 13.32
N ARG A 320 -21.20 13.00 12.12
CA ARG A 320 -20.04 12.16 11.80
C ARG A 320 -18.90 13.05 11.29
N PHE A 321 -18.50 12.95 10.02
CA PHE A 321 -17.60 13.93 9.39
C PHE A 321 -18.43 15.11 8.86
N ASP A 322 -18.87 15.93 9.75
CA ASP A 322 -19.74 17.06 9.46
C ASP A 322 -19.00 18.35 9.05
N ARG A 323 -17.66 18.36 9.23
CA ARG A 323 -16.80 19.41 8.67
C ARG A 323 -15.80 18.80 7.70
N GLN A 324 -15.72 19.39 6.50
CA GLN A 324 -14.73 19.04 5.48
C GLN A 324 -13.78 20.22 5.30
N VAL A 325 -12.51 20.01 5.52
CA VAL A 325 -11.46 21.01 5.34
C VAL A 325 -10.62 20.64 4.10
N ILE A 326 -10.62 21.52 3.13
CA ILE A 326 -9.89 21.32 1.89
C ILE A 326 -8.45 21.77 2.10
N VAL A 327 -7.51 20.88 1.86
CA VAL A 327 -6.05 21.11 1.91
C VAL A 327 -5.51 21.01 0.49
N ASP A 328 -5.60 22.08 -0.24
CA ASP A 328 -5.23 22.14 -1.66
C ASP A 328 -3.72 22.27 -1.85
N ARG A 329 -3.29 22.28 -3.14
CA ARG A 329 -1.90 22.60 -3.48
C ARG A 329 -1.59 24.04 -3.10
N PRO A 330 -0.39 24.31 -2.56
CA PRO A 330 -0.02 25.65 -2.12
C PRO A 330 0.11 26.62 -3.30
N ASP A 331 -0.35 27.84 -3.09
CA ASP A 331 -0.14 28.98 -3.98
C ASP A 331 1.34 29.41 -3.99
N LEU A 332 1.70 30.43 -4.77
CA LEU A 332 3.08 30.93 -4.87
C LEU A 332 3.64 31.38 -3.52
N ASN A 333 2.81 32.01 -2.69
CA ASN A 333 3.23 32.46 -1.37
C ASN A 333 3.41 31.27 -0.44
N GLY A 334 2.43 30.34 -0.45
CA GLY A 334 2.50 29.09 0.30
C GLY A 334 3.72 28.25 -0.05
N ARG A 335 4.04 28.11 -1.36
CA ARG A 335 5.28 27.42 -1.77
C ARG A 335 6.53 28.13 -1.26
N THR A 336 6.52 29.45 -1.27
CA THR A 336 7.66 30.23 -0.74
C THR A 336 7.86 30.00 0.75
N GLU A 337 6.77 30.00 1.54
CA GLU A 337 6.83 29.74 2.98
C GLU A 337 7.22 28.28 3.28
N ILE A 338 6.68 27.30 2.55
CA ILE A 338 7.08 25.89 2.67
C ILE A 338 8.58 25.73 2.40
N LEU A 339 9.08 26.36 1.33
CA LEU A 339 10.51 26.35 1.03
C LEU A 339 11.34 26.97 2.16
N LYS A 340 10.88 28.04 2.81
CA LYS A 340 11.55 28.63 3.96
C LYS A 340 11.60 27.66 5.15
N VAL A 341 10.52 26.96 5.44
CA VAL A 341 10.47 25.96 6.51
C VAL A 341 11.51 24.86 6.27
N HIS A 342 11.51 24.26 5.07
CA HIS A 342 12.43 23.18 4.73
C HIS A 342 13.87 23.61 4.46
N ALA A 343 14.10 24.92 4.34
CA ALA A 343 15.44 25.49 4.16
C ALA A 343 16.18 25.73 5.48
N LYS A 344 15.48 25.78 6.63
CA LYS A 344 16.06 26.13 7.94
C LYS A 344 17.30 25.29 8.29
N ASP A 345 17.25 23.98 8.00
CA ASP A 345 18.30 23.02 8.36
C ASP A 345 19.29 22.74 7.21
N LYS A 346 19.26 23.56 6.15
CA LYS A 346 20.11 23.33 4.96
C LYS A 346 21.05 24.51 4.71
N PRO A 347 22.33 24.28 4.42
CA PRO A 347 23.32 25.33 4.17
C PRO A 347 23.13 25.92 2.77
N LEU A 348 22.15 26.80 2.59
CA LEU A 348 21.92 27.50 1.33
C LEU A 348 22.96 28.62 1.10
N ALA A 349 23.29 28.90 -0.17
CA ALA A 349 24.08 30.06 -0.54
C ALA A 349 23.25 31.35 -0.35
N LYS A 350 23.93 32.45 0.05
CA LYS A 350 23.26 33.72 0.40
C LYS A 350 22.47 34.39 -0.76
N ASN A 351 22.78 34.04 -2.00
CA ASN A 351 22.19 34.63 -3.21
C ASN A 351 20.92 33.87 -3.69
N ILE A 352 20.45 32.87 -2.96
CA ILE A 352 19.27 32.10 -3.36
C ILE A 352 18.01 32.83 -2.95
N ASN A 353 17.18 33.16 -3.95
CA ASN A 353 15.83 33.70 -3.75
C ASN A 353 14.79 32.59 -3.82
N LEU A 354 14.27 32.16 -2.65
CA LEU A 354 13.27 31.09 -2.56
C LEU A 354 11.95 31.42 -3.31
N LYS A 355 11.61 32.71 -3.47
CA LYS A 355 10.46 33.13 -4.26
C LYS A 355 10.65 32.82 -5.75
N THR A 356 11.89 32.92 -6.26
CA THR A 356 12.21 32.52 -7.64
C THR A 356 12.08 31.01 -7.81
N VAL A 357 12.54 30.22 -6.83
CA VAL A 357 12.38 28.77 -6.82
C VAL A 357 10.88 28.40 -6.79
N ALA A 358 10.07 29.06 -5.96
CA ALA A 358 8.64 28.86 -5.89
C ALA A 358 7.92 29.17 -7.23
N LYS A 359 8.40 30.18 -8.00
CA LYS A 359 7.88 30.45 -9.36
C LYS A 359 8.22 29.33 -10.35
N GLN A 360 9.33 28.64 -10.16
CA GLN A 360 9.76 27.54 -11.03
C GLN A 360 9.08 26.20 -10.70
N THR A 361 8.33 26.12 -9.61
CA THR A 361 7.67 24.91 -9.11
C THR A 361 6.14 25.04 -9.03
N PRO A 362 5.44 25.48 -10.10
CA PRO A 362 3.99 25.53 -10.07
C PRO A 362 3.41 24.12 -9.90
N GLY A 363 2.36 24.00 -9.08
CA GLY A 363 1.67 22.74 -8.84
C GLY A 363 2.42 21.74 -7.92
N PHE A 364 3.61 22.10 -7.41
CA PHE A 364 4.29 21.28 -6.41
C PHE A 364 3.55 21.32 -5.07
N THR A 365 3.48 20.15 -4.44
CA THR A 365 2.98 19.98 -3.09
C THR A 365 4.06 20.28 -2.04
N GLY A 366 3.66 20.33 -0.77
CA GLY A 366 4.63 20.46 0.33
C GLY A 366 5.69 19.37 0.34
N ALA A 367 5.28 18.13 0.06
CA ALA A 367 6.18 16.98 -0.03
C ALA A 367 7.16 17.10 -1.21
N ASP A 368 6.69 17.58 -2.37
CA ASP A 368 7.56 17.79 -3.54
C ASP A 368 8.62 18.86 -3.26
N LEU A 369 8.24 19.96 -2.59
CA LEU A 369 9.16 21.04 -2.23
C LEU A 369 10.19 20.60 -1.17
N ALA A 370 9.78 19.80 -0.20
CA ALA A 370 10.67 19.18 0.77
C ALA A 370 11.69 18.26 0.09
N ASN A 371 11.20 17.40 -0.82
CA ASN A 371 12.04 16.51 -1.62
C ASN A 371 13.00 17.27 -2.52
N LEU A 372 12.53 18.34 -3.17
CA LEU A 372 13.36 19.21 -3.99
C LEU A 372 14.60 19.74 -3.25
N LEU A 373 14.40 20.32 -2.07
CA LEU A 373 15.50 20.84 -1.26
C LEU A 373 16.41 19.73 -0.73
N ASN A 374 15.85 18.55 -0.44
CA ASN A 374 16.63 17.38 -0.05
C ASN A 374 17.50 16.88 -1.21
N GLU A 375 16.94 16.75 -2.42
CA GLU A 375 17.70 16.39 -3.63
C GLU A 375 18.79 17.40 -3.95
N ALA A 376 18.54 18.70 -3.77
CA ALA A 376 19.55 19.75 -3.95
C ALA A 376 20.72 19.60 -2.96
N ALA A 377 20.42 19.26 -1.71
CA ALA A 377 21.44 18.99 -0.71
C ALA A 377 22.26 17.73 -1.05
N LEU A 378 21.61 16.66 -1.50
CA LEU A 378 22.27 15.43 -1.93
C LEU A 378 23.17 15.65 -3.17
N LEU A 379 22.71 16.44 -4.15
CA LEU A 379 23.52 16.80 -5.32
C LEU A 379 24.76 17.64 -4.92
N THR A 380 24.56 18.56 -3.98
CA THR A 380 25.65 19.40 -3.43
C THR A 380 26.70 18.54 -2.72
N ALA A 381 26.26 17.59 -1.89
CA ALA A 381 27.14 16.65 -1.20
C ALA A 381 27.93 15.77 -2.18
N ARG A 382 27.31 15.23 -3.22
CA ARG A 382 28.00 14.46 -4.28
C ARG A 382 29.08 15.25 -5.02
N LYS A 383 28.92 16.58 -5.12
CA LYS A 383 29.90 17.48 -5.72
C LYS A 383 30.96 17.98 -4.71
N ASN A 384 30.95 17.47 -3.49
CA ASN A 384 31.84 17.89 -2.38
C ASN A 384 31.78 19.42 -2.09
N LYS A 385 30.62 20.05 -2.35
CA LYS A 385 30.40 21.46 -2.04
C LYS A 385 29.85 21.61 -0.62
N LYS A 386 30.17 22.76 0.04
CA LYS A 386 29.71 23.05 1.41
C LYS A 386 28.37 23.79 1.49
N LYS A 387 27.88 24.34 0.39
CA LYS A 387 26.62 25.11 0.32
C LYS A 387 25.87 24.78 -0.93
N VAL A 388 24.54 24.67 -0.80
CA VAL A 388 23.63 24.46 -1.92
C VAL A 388 23.58 25.72 -2.78
N SER A 389 23.86 25.61 -4.07
CA SER A 389 23.79 26.72 -5.03
C SER A 389 22.42 26.72 -5.74
N ILE A 390 22.09 27.85 -6.40
CA ILE A 390 20.89 27.94 -7.23
C ILE A 390 20.91 26.89 -8.34
N GLN A 391 22.05 26.63 -8.94
CA GLN A 391 22.23 25.63 -9.99
C GLN A 391 21.94 24.20 -9.48
N ASP A 392 22.27 23.91 -8.22
CA ASP A 392 21.97 22.60 -7.62
C ASP A 392 20.46 22.46 -7.38
N ILE A 393 19.75 23.54 -7.04
CA ILE A 393 18.30 23.58 -6.92
C ILE A 393 17.62 23.40 -8.30
N GLU A 394 18.06 24.11 -9.32
CA GLU A 394 17.53 23.99 -10.68
C GLU A 394 17.71 22.58 -11.24
N ASN A 395 18.88 21.97 -11.05
CA ASN A 395 19.11 20.58 -11.42
C ASN A 395 18.21 19.60 -10.64
N SER A 396 17.83 19.97 -9.42
CA SER A 396 16.92 19.15 -8.61
C SER A 396 15.47 19.31 -9.04
N ILE A 397 15.06 20.50 -9.46
CA ILE A 397 13.74 20.72 -10.11
C ILE A 397 13.63 19.79 -11.32
N ASP A 398 14.63 19.83 -12.21
CA ASP A 398 14.67 18.96 -13.38
C ASP A 398 14.59 17.47 -13.02
N ARG A 399 15.30 17.08 -11.95
CA ARG A 399 15.31 15.69 -11.48
C ARG A 399 13.96 15.23 -10.90
N VAL A 400 13.29 16.10 -10.18
CA VAL A 400 11.97 15.81 -9.62
C VAL A 400 10.91 15.74 -10.73
N LEU A 401 10.96 16.64 -11.72
CA LEU A 401 10.01 16.71 -12.82
C LEU A 401 10.21 15.60 -13.87
N ALA A 402 11.46 15.42 -14.32
CA ALA A 402 11.79 14.56 -15.47
C ALA A 402 12.58 13.29 -15.09
N GLY A 403 12.99 13.15 -13.83
CA GLY A 403 13.79 12.04 -13.35
C GLY A 403 15.31 12.27 -13.49
N PRO A 404 16.13 11.27 -13.11
CA PRO A 404 17.58 11.37 -13.15
C PRO A 404 18.10 11.44 -14.59
N GLU A 405 19.20 12.16 -14.79
CA GLU A 405 19.92 12.24 -16.04
C GLU A 405 20.51 10.87 -16.42
N LYS A 406 20.30 10.45 -17.66
CA LYS A 406 20.81 9.18 -18.21
C LYS A 406 22.13 9.38 -18.92
N LYS A 407 23.22 9.47 -18.19
CA LYS A 407 24.58 9.63 -18.74
C LYS A 407 25.07 8.44 -19.58
N SER A 408 24.50 7.26 -19.36
CA SER A 408 24.89 6.04 -20.08
C SER A 408 24.23 5.88 -21.45
N ARG A 409 23.26 6.75 -21.80
CA ARG A 409 22.58 6.67 -23.09
C ARG A 409 23.39 7.43 -24.14
N LEU A 410 24.17 6.72 -24.91
CA LEU A 410 24.85 7.25 -26.08
C LEU A 410 23.78 7.48 -27.18
N MET A 411 23.46 8.74 -27.43
CA MET A 411 22.62 9.13 -28.57
C MET A 411 23.52 9.35 -29.79
N SER A 412 23.09 8.93 -30.95
CA SER A 412 23.74 9.28 -32.21
C SER A 412 23.62 10.79 -32.48
N ASP A 413 24.50 11.34 -33.27
CA ASP A 413 24.43 12.76 -33.66
C ASP A 413 23.14 13.04 -34.45
N GLU A 414 22.64 12.07 -35.18
CA GLU A 414 21.36 12.15 -35.90
C GLU A 414 20.18 12.22 -34.93
N GLU A 415 20.13 11.35 -33.91
CA GLU A 415 19.09 11.42 -32.86
C GLU A 415 19.13 12.74 -32.09
N LYS A 416 20.33 13.24 -31.74
CA LYS A 416 20.47 14.55 -31.10
C LYS A 416 19.94 15.69 -31.97
N LEU A 417 20.17 15.62 -33.27
CA LEU A 417 19.67 16.63 -34.22
C LEU A 417 18.14 16.59 -34.29
N ILE A 418 17.53 15.41 -34.40
CA ILE A 418 16.08 15.24 -34.43
C ILE A 418 15.46 15.81 -33.15
N ILE A 419 15.98 15.46 -31.97
CA ILE A 419 15.50 15.95 -30.68
C ILE A 419 15.66 17.46 -30.58
N ALA A 420 16.78 18.02 -31.05
CA ALA A 420 17.01 19.46 -31.02
C ALA A 420 15.99 20.23 -31.88
N TYR A 421 15.62 19.71 -33.06
CA TYR A 421 14.55 20.28 -33.86
C TYR A 421 13.18 20.13 -33.20
N HIS A 422 12.89 18.98 -32.61
CA HIS A 422 11.66 18.70 -31.87
C HIS A 422 11.46 19.71 -30.76
N GLU A 423 12.40 19.82 -29.83
CA GLU A 423 12.32 20.73 -28.69
C GLU A 423 12.31 22.21 -29.11
N THR A 424 13.08 22.55 -30.13
CA THR A 424 13.03 23.90 -30.73
C THR A 424 11.67 24.19 -31.34
N GLY A 425 11.00 23.19 -31.92
CA GLY A 425 9.66 23.30 -32.45
C GLY A 425 8.66 23.75 -31.39
N HIS A 426 8.65 23.06 -30.23
CA HIS A 426 7.82 23.46 -29.08
C HIS A 426 8.15 24.89 -28.61
N ALA A 427 9.44 25.17 -28.43
CA ALA A 427 9.88 26.48 -27.95
C ALA A 427 9.52 27.62 -28.87
N LEU A 428 9.71 27.47 -30.17
CA LEU A 428 9.44 28.53 -31.16
C LEU A 428 7.92 28.77 -31.34
N VAL A 429 7.13 27.71 -31.38
CA VAL A 429 5.67 27.83 -31.45
C VAL A 429 5.13 28.49 -30.19
N GLY A 430 5.56 28.03 -28.99
CA GLY A 430 5.15 28.64 -27.72
C GLY A 430 5.56 30.10 -27.61
N TRP A 431 6.80 30.46 -28.06
CA TRP A 431 7.24 31.85 -28.08
C TRP A 431 6.42 32.75 -29.00
N ALA A 432 6.04 32.25 -30.17
CA ALA A 432 5.32 33.03 -31.16
C ALA A 432 3.81 33.20 -30.85
N LEU A 433 3.24 32.36 -29.98
CA LEU A 433 1.80 32.42 -29.64
C LEU A 433 1.55 33.42 -28.51
N PRO A 434 0.44 34.20 -28.58
CA PRO A 434 0.20 35.28 -27.64
C PRO A 434 -0.19 34.82 -26.23
N ASN A 435 -0.92 33.69 -26.13
CA ASN A 435 -1.45 33.20 -24.84
C ASN A 435 -0.69 31.98 -24.30
N ALA A 436 0.40 31.57 -24.97
CA ALA A 436 1.26 30.49 -24.46
C ALA A 436 2.11 30.97 -23.29
N ASP A 437 2.36 30.05 -22.35
CA ASP A 437 3.23 30.31 -21.21
C ASP A 437 4.68 30.58 -21.68
N PRO A 438 5.40 31.49 -21.01
CA PRO A 438 6.78 31.80 -21.36
C PRO A 438 7.69 30.60 -21.29
N ILE A 439 8.56 30.45 -22.29
CA ILE A 439 9.58 29.38 -22.28
C ILE A 439 10.66 29.74 -21.27
N HIS A 440 10.88 28.81 -20.33
CA HIS A 440 11.87 28.96 -19.27
C HIS A 440 13.17 28.24 -19.60
N LYS A 441 13.09 27.05 -20.18
CA LYS A 441 14.24 26.19 -20.45
C LYS A 441 13.96 25.24 -21.59
N VAL A 442 14.98 24.97 -22.39
CA VAL A 442 14.95 23.94 -23.44
C VAL A 442 16.20 23.08 -23.31
N THR A 443 16.06 21.77 -23.29
CA THR A 443 17.19 20.84 -23.13
C THR A 443 17.01 19.58 -23.95
N ILE A 444 18.12 19.05 -24.47
CA ILE A 444 18.20 17.77 -25.15
C ILE A 444 18.90 16.70 -24.31
N ILE A 445 19.15 16.99 -23.02
CA ILE A 445 19.73 16.01 -22.10
C ILE A 445 18.65 15.01 -21.71
N PRO A 446 18.87 13.70 -21.96
CA PRO A 446 17.87 12.68 -21.67
C PRO A 446 17.67 12.50 -20.16
N ARG A 447 16.42 12.56 -19.71
CA ARG A 447 16.04 12.36 -18.30
C ARG A 447 14.85 11.39 -18.21
N GLY A 448 14.92 10.43 -17.32
CA GLY A 448 13.83 9.45 -17.12
C GLY A 448 13.44 8.75 -18.43
N ARG A 449 12.23 9.02 -18.92
CA ARG A 449 11.73 8.54 -20.23
C ARG A 449 11.86 9.55 -21.36
N ALA A 450 12.06 10.83 -21.03
CA ALA A 450 12.18 11.90 -22.02
C ALA A 450 13.59 11.95 -22.59
N LEU A 451 13.67 12.23 -23.90
CA LEU A 451 14.93 12.40 -24.63
C LEU A 451 15.41 13.87 -24.58
N GLY A 452 14.47 14.79 -24.46
CA GLY A 452 14.63 16.20 -24.22
C GLY A 452 13.35 16.74 -23.57
N TYR A 453 13.31 18.02 -23.23
CA TYR A 453 12.07 18.68 -22.83
C TYR A 453 12.17 20.20 -22.96
N THR A 454 11.02 20.80 -23.27
CA THR A 454 10.81 22.24 -23.30
C THR A 454 9.92 22.63 -22.13
N GLN A 455 10.46 23.42 -21.19
CA GLN A 455 9.72 23.88 -20.02
C GLN A 455 9.15 25.27 -20.27
N ALA A 456 7.82 25.36 -20.26
CA ALA A 456 7.07 26.60 -20.22
C ALA A 456 6.49 26.80 -18.82
N LEU A 457 6.62 27.98 -18.24
CA LEU A 457 6.17 28.29 -16.89
C LEU A 457 5.26 29.52 -16.92
N PRO A 458 4.07 29.48 -16.27
CA PRO A 458 3.19 30.64 -16.18
C PRO A 458 3.87 31.76 -15.36
N GLU A 459 3.65 33.03 -15.75
CA GLU A 459 4.18 34.17 -15.01
C GLU A 459 3.50 34.39 -13.65
N GLY A 460 2.29 33.88 -13.48
CA GLY A 460 1.50 33.94 -12.25
C GLY A 460 0.59 32.73 -12.09
N GLU A 461 -0.16 32.69 -11.01
CA GLU A 461 -1.15 31.65 -10.80
C GLU A 461 -2.39 31.91 -11.63
N LYS A 462 -2.82 30.89 -12.35
CA LYS A 462 -4.01 30.92 -13.19
C LYS A 462 -4.99 29.87 -12.73
N TYR A 463 -6.14 30.29 -12.26
CA TYR A 463 -7.24 29.41 -11.87
C TYR A 463 -8.20 29.12 -13.02
N LEU A 464 -8.23 30.01 -14.03
CA LEU A 464 -9.09 29.90 -15.21
C LEU A 464 -8.21 29.84 -16.45
N THR A 465 -8.56 28.95 -17.39
CA THR A 465 -7.90 28.81 -18.68
C THR A 465 -8.93 29.09 -19.79
N SER A 466 -8.65 30.01 -20.66
CA SER A 466 -9.52 30.36 -21.76
C SER A 466 -9.41 29.38 -22.94
N LYS A 467 -10.44 29.33 -23.81
CA LYS A 467 -10.42 28.56 -25.07
C LYS A 467 -9.20 28.93 -25.94
N ALA A 468 -8.81 30.21 -25.95
CA ALA A 468 -7.65 30.67 -26.70
C ALA A 468 -6.32 30.12 -26.16
N GLU A 469 -6.16 30.13 -24.85
CA GLU A 469 -4.97 29.53 -24.18
C GLU A 469 -4.86 28.05 -24.45
N LEU A 470 -5.97 27.30 -24.37
CA LEU A 470 -5.97 25.86 -24.67
C LEU A 470 -5.62 25.60 -26.15
N LYS A 471 -6.13 26.40 -27.11
CA LYS A 471 -5.75 26.30 -28.52
C LYS A 471 -4.26 26.57 -28.74
N ASP A 472 -3.72 27.60 -28.10
CA ASP A 472 -2.29 27.93 -28.19
C ASP A 472 -1.44 26.79 -27.58
N ARG A 473 -1.90 26.17 -26.48
CA ARG A 473 -1.24 25.01 -25.86
C ARG A 473 -1.27 23.79 -26.78
N LEU A 474 -2.38 23.52 -27.48
CA LEU A 474 -2.45 22.46 -28.48
C LEU A 474 -1.45 22.71 -29.62
N ALA A 475 -1.35 23.93 -30.14
CA ALA A 475 -0.41 24.26 -31.20
C ALA A 475 1.05 24.13 -30.73
N MET A 476 1.36 24.51 -29.49
CA MET A 476 2.67 24.31 -28.90
C MET A 476 3.04 22.82 -28.83
N LEU A 477 2.11 21.95 -28.36
CA LEU A 477 2.33 20.49 -28.27
C LEU A 477 2.55 19.86 -29.65
N MET A 478 1.89 20.38 -30.72
CA MET A 478 2.14 19.92 -32.09
C MET A 478 3.48 20.40 -32.63
N GLY A 479 4.12 21.41 -32.02
CA GLY A 479 5.32 22.09 -32.53
C GLY A 479 6.48 21.14 -32.78
N GLY A 480 6.75 20.18 -31.87
CA GLY A 480 7.84 19.21 -32.01
C GLY A 480 7.66 18.33 -33.24
N ARG A 481 6.49 17.67 -33.36
CA ARG A 481 6.18 16.79 -34.48
C ARG A 481 6.23 17.55 -35.82
N VAL A 482 5.66 18.74 -35.87
CA VAL A 482 5.63 19.56 -37.10
C VAL A 482 7.04 20.03 -37.51
N ALA A 483 7.92 20.26 -36.54
CA ALA A 483 9.33 20.55 -36.82
C ALA A 483 10.04 19.35 -37.48
N GLU A 484 9.81 18.15 -37.01
CA GLU A 484 10.32 16.93 -37.63
C GLU A 484 9.81 16.77 -39.06
N GLU A 485 8.50 16.96 -39.30
CA GLU A 485 7.88 16.85 -40.62
C GLU A 485 8.44 17.88 -41.65
N ILE A 486 8.72 19.13 -41.20
CA ILE A 486 9.25 20.15 -42.08
C ILE A 486 10.72 19.92 -42.45
N ILE A 487 11.50 19.37 -41.56
CA ILE A 487 12.97 19.24 -41.72
C ILE A 487 13.36 17.88 -42.29
N PHE A 488 12.78 16.82 -41.75
CA PHE A 488 13.18 15.44 -42.08
C PHE A 488 12.16 14.74 -43.01
N ALA A 489 10.97 15.30 -43.19
CA ALA A 489 9.85 14.71 -43.93
C ALA A 489 9.38 13.33 -43.40
N ASP A 490 9.97 12.86 -42.30
CA ASP A 490 9.68 11.57 -41.65
C ASP A 490 9.59 11.77 -40.14
N PRO A 491 8.38 11.87 -39.57
CA PRO A 491 8.18 12.10 -38.15
C PRO A 491 8.45 10.83 -37.34
N THR A 492 9.08 11.00 -36.20
CA THR A 492 9.44 9.90 -35.32
C THR A 492 8.37 9.58 -34.27
N THR A 493 8.58 8.50 -33.50
CA THR A 493 7.73 8.12 -32.36
C THR A 493 7.94 9.04 -31.14
N GLY A 494 8.91 9.96 -31.17
CA GLY A 494 9.22 10.90 -30.09
C GLY A 494 8.04 11.77 -29.67
N ALA A 495 7.18 12.13 -30.62
CA ALA A 495 6.00 12.95 -30.40
C ALA A 495 4.80 12.23 -29.74
N SER A 496 4.90 10.95 -29.39
CA SER A 496 3.76 10.16 -28.89
C SER A 496 3.11 10.77 -27.63
N ASN A 497 3.90 11.22 -26.67
CA ASN A 497 3.42 11.84 -25.43
C ASN A 497 2.76 13.19 -25.65
N ASP A 498 3.25 13.98 -26.63
CA ASP A 498 2.67 15.27 -26.98
C ASP A 498 1.32 15.10 -27.67
N ILE A 499 1.19 14.10 -28.53
CA ILE A 499 -0.08 13.74 -29.19
C ILE A 499 -1.09 13.26 -28.15
N GLU A 500 -0.66 12.41 -27.18
CA GLU A 500 -1.52 11.95 -26.09
C GLU A 500 -2.07 13.12 -25.27
N LYS A 501 -1.21 14.03 -24.80
CA LYS A 501 -1.59 15.22 -24.05
C LYS A 501 -2.49 16.17 -24.87
N ALA A 502 -2.16 16.38 -26.14
CA ALA A 502 -2.96 17.20 -26.99
C ALA A 502 -4.37 16.63 -27.23
N THR A 503 -4.46 15.30 -27.42
CA THR A 503 -5.73 14.60 -27.57
C THR A 503 -6.58 14.71 -26.30
N GLU A 504 -5.96 14.52 -25.10
CA GLU A 504 -6.64 14.69 -23.83
C GLU A 504 -7.20 16.11 -23.64
N ILE A 505 -6.38 17.13 -23.92
CA ILE A 505 -6.83 18.54 -23.85
C ILE A 505 -7.97 18.78 -24.79
N ALA A 506 -7.86 18.37 -26.06
CA ALA A 506 -8.91 18.57 -27.06
C ALA A 506 -10.23 17.87 -26.64
N ARG A 507 -10.15 16.65 -26.12
CA ARG A 507 -11.34 15.95 -25.59
C ARG A 507 -11.98 16.70 -24.42
N LYS A 508 -11.20 17.18 -23.45
CA LYS A 508 -11.72 17.98 -22.33
C LYS A 508 -12.38 19.28 -22.83
N MET A 509 -11.79 19.94 -23.82
CA MET A 509 -12.40 21.14 -24.43
C MET A 509 -13.78 20.88 -25.02
N VAL A 510 -13.95 19.74 -25.68
CA VAL A 510 -15.19 19.35 -26.33
C VAL A 510 -16.20 18.79 -25.32
N MET A 511 -15.79 17.83 -24.50
CA MET A 511 -16.69 17.03 -23.68
C MET A 511 -16.99 17.65 -22.31
N GLU A 512 -15.98 18.26 -21.67
CA GLU A 512 -16.11 18.75 -20.28
C GLU A 512 -16.35 20.27 -20.22
N PHE A 513 -15.63 21.06 -21.05
CA PHE A 513 -15.67 22.50 -20.93
C PHE A 513 -16.71 23.15 -21.87
N GLY A 514 -17.41 22.37 -22.71
CA GLY A 514 -18.41 22.88 -23.63
C GLY A 514 -17.86 23.92 -24.60
N MET A 515 -16.59 23.78 -25.04
CA MET A 515 -15.91 24.77 -25.90
C MET A 515 -16.05 24.50 -27.40
N SER A 516 -16.84 23.50 -27.80
CA SER A 516 -17.19 23.25 -29.21
C SER A 516 -18.33 24.17 -29.67
N GLU A 517 -18.22 24.69 -30.87
CA GLU A 517 -19.31 25.49 -31.48
C GLU A 517 -20.40 24.58 -32.08
N LYS A 518 -20.01 23.39 -32.55
CA LYS A 518 -20.92 22.40 -33.13
C LYS A 518 -21.77 21.69 -32.08
N LEU A 519 -21.16 21.32 -30.95
CA LEU A 519 -21.79 20.55 -29.89
C LEU A 519 -22.39 21.42 -28.77
N GLY A 520 -22.07 22.73 -28.74
CA GLY A 520 -22.58 23.67 -27.75
C GLY A 520 -21.97 23.47 -26.32
N PRO A 521 -22.47 24.28 -25.36
CA PRO A 521 -22.01 24.25 -23.98
C PRO A 521 -22.69 23.11 -23.18
N MET A 522 -22.40 21.87 -23.55
CA MET A 522 -22.91 20.65 -22.90
C MET A 522 -21.78 19.82 -22.35
N LEU A 523 -22.06 19.11 -21.26
CA LEU A 523 -21.19 18.10 -20.68
C LEU A 523 -21.56 16.73 -21.26
N TYR A 524 -20.62 16.09 -21.92
CA TYR A 524 -20.77 14.76 -22.50
C TYR A 524 -19.92 13.76 -21.69
N GLY A 525 -20.48 12.59 -21.45
CA GLY A 525 -19.77 11.56 -20.72
C GLY A 525 -19.56 11.98 -19.27
N LYS A 526 -20.63 12.04 -18.48
CA LYS A 526 -20.49 12.02 -17.02
C LYS A 526 -19.65 10.82 -16.69
N GLY A 527 -18.36 11.03 -16.52
CA GLY A 527 -17.50 10.02 -15.93
C GLY A 527 -18.14 9.66 -14.61
N SER A 528 -18.82 8.52 -14.56
CA SER A 528 -18.92 7.87 -13.28
C SER A 528 -17.48 7.65 -12.86
N ASN A 529 -17.00 8.41 -11.88
CA ASN A 529 -15.74 8.18 -11.18
C ASN A 529 -15.76 6.86 -10.42
N GLU A 530 -16.71 5.99 -10.74
CA GLU A 530 -16.75 4.60 -10.34
C GLU A 530 -15.74 3.81 -11.18
N VAL A 531 -14.49 3.92 -10.81
CA VAL A 531 -13.46 2.94 -11.18
C VAL A 531 -13.82 1.63 -10.49
N PHE A 532 -14.81 0.91 -11.05
CA PHE A 532 -15.10 -0.45 -10.63
C PHE A 532 -13.99 -1.35 -11.16
N LEU A 533 -13.17 -1.82 -10.23
CA LEU A 533 -12.18 -2.87 -10.42
C LEU A 533 -12.77 -4.06 -11.22
N GLY A 534 -12.27 -4.25 -12.43
CA GLY A 534 -12.22 -5.56 -13.07
C GLY A 534 -13.41 -5.98 -13.93
N ARG A 535 -14.36 -5.11 -14.25
CA ARG A 535 -15.32 -5.35 -15.34
C ARG A 535 -15.40 -4.12 -16.22
N ASP A 536 -14.78 -4.20 -17.38
CA ASP A 536 -15.14 -3.45 -18.59
C ASP A 536 -16.53 -3.90 -19.07
N TYR A 537 -17.55 -3.74 -18.22
CA TYR A 537 -18.91 -3.63 -18.73
C TYR A 537 -19.00 -2.24 -19.34
N GLY A 538 -19.04 -2.22 -20.65
CA GLY A 538 -18.94 -1.09 -21.54
C GLY A 538 -19.38 0.20 -20.89
N ARG A 539 -18.52 1.21 -20.95
CA ARG A 539 -18.90 2.61 -20.70
C ARG A 539 -20.21 2.84 -21.44
N GLN A 540 -21.31 2.82 -20.70
CA GLN A 540 -22.59 3.18 -21.28
C GLN A 540 -22.46 4.64 -21.62
N GLN A 541 -22.27 4.91 -22.92
CA GLN A 541 -22.24 6.28 -23.45
C GLN A 541 -23.59 6.90 -23.12
N ASP A 542 -23.59 8.04 -22.46
CA ASP A 542 -24.78 8.82 -22.15
C ASP A 542 -25.22 9.72 -23.34
N TYR A 543 -24.64 9.46 -24.53
CA TYR A 543 -24.90 10.16 -25.76
C TYR A 543 -24.97 9.18 -26.96
N SER A 544 -25.65 9.62 -28.05
CA SER A 544 -25.84 8.80 -29.24
C SER A 544 -24.55 8.61 -30.05
N ASP A 545 -24.51 7.59 -30.91
CA ASP A 545 -23.38 7.35 -31.82
C ASP A 545 -23.13 8.53 -32.76
N GLU A 546 -24.17 9.30 -33.15
CA GLU A 546 -24.06 10.50 -33.94
C GLU A 546 -23.31 11.61 -33.17
N VAL A 547 -23.59 11.77 -31.90
CA VAL A 547 -22.85 12.69 -31.02
C VAL A 547 -21.42 12.22 -30.81
N ALA A 548 -21.19 10.93 -30.67
CA ALA A 548 -19.84 10.35 -30.56
C ALA A 548 -19.00 10.68 -31.80
N SER A 549 -19.54 10.46 -32.99
CA SER A 549 -18.89 10.84 -34.26
C SER A 549 -18.60 12.35 -34.33
N SER A 550 -19.55 13.17 -33.86
CA SER A 550 -19.35 14.62 -33.83
C SER A 550 -18.27 15.06 -32.84
N ILE A 551 -18.13 14.39 -31.70
CA ILE A 551 -17.03 14.61 -30.73
C ILE A 551 -15.69 14.28 -31.38
N ASP A 552 -15.58 13.14 -32.07
CA ASP A 552 -14.34 12.73 -32.74
C ASP A 552 -13.97 13.71 -33.88
N ASP A 553 -14.94 14.19 -34.64
CA ASP A 553 -14.74 15.21 -35.69
C ASP A 553 -14.20 16.53 -35.10
N GLU A 554 -14.79 17.02 -34.00
CA GLU A 554 -14.36 18.26 -33.34
C GLU A 554 -12.96 18.13 -32.75
N VAL A 555 -12.65 16.99 -32.07
CA VAL A 555 -11.32 16.72 -31.56
C VAL A 555 -10.29 16.68 -32.68
N LYS A 556 -10.58 15.98 -33.79
CA LYS A 556 -9.72 15.94 -34.97
C LYS A 556 -9.52 17.31 -35.59
N SER A 557 -10.57 18.11 -35.65
CA SER A 557 -10.52 19.50 -36.18
C SER A 557 -9.60 20.36 -35.31
N LEU A 558 -9.73 20.33 -33.98
CA LEU A 558 -8.89 21.09 -33.06
C LEU A 558 -7.41 20.72 -33.20
N LEU A 559 -7.08 19.42 -33.29
CA LEU A 559 -5.72 18.96 -33.49
C LEU A 559 -5.15 19.33 -34.86
N SER A 560 -5.97 19.25 -35.92
CA SER A 560 -5.58 19.67 -37.28
C SER A 560 -5.32 21.18 -37.38
N ASP A 561 -6.16 21.98 -36.76
CA ASP A 561 -5.96 23.43 -36.68
C ASP A 561 -4.66 23.77 -35.94
N ALA A 562 -4.40 23.11 -34.82
CA ALA A 562 -3.18 23.25 -34.02
C ALA A 562 -1.93 22.91 -34.86
N HIS A 563 -1.97 21.81 -35.60
CA HIS A 563 -0.91 21.38 -36.50
C HIS A 563 -0.63 22.40 -37.60
N ILE A 564 -1.70 22.92 -38.27
CA ILE A 564 -1.60 23.95 -39.31
C ILE A 564 -0.99 25.23 -38.76
N ILE A 565 -1.39 25.65 -37.55
CA ILE A 565 -0.87 26.85 -36.89
C ILE A 565 0.61 26.70 -36.61
N ALA A 566 1.01 25.59 -36.01
CA ALA A 566 2.41 25.26 -35.75
C ALA A 566 3.24 25.28 -37.04
N GLY A 567 2.73 24.65 -38.10
CA GLY A 567 3.39 24.63 -39.41
C GLY A 567 3.60 26.00 -40.04
N LYS A 568 2.62 26.88 -39.94
CA LYS A 568 2.73 28.28 -40.41
C LYS A 568 3.81 29.04 -39.63
N ILE A 569 3.87 28.89 -38.32
CA ILE A 569 4.84 29.56 -37.47
C ILE A 569 6.26 29.04 -37.78
N LEU A 570 6.46 27.73 -37.82
CA LEU A 570 7.77 27.12 -38.03
C LEU A 570 8.32 27.43 -39.44
N LYS A 571 7.49 27.40 -40.49
CA LYS A 571 7.91 27.81 -41.83
C LYS A 571 8.30 29.28 -41.89
N LYS A 572 7.53 30.18 -41.25
CA LYS A 572 7.81 31.59 -41.20
C LYS A 572 9.13 31.93 -40.50
N PHE A 573 9.43 31.25 -39.42
CA PHE A 573 10.61 31.51 -38.58
C PHE A 573 11.68 30.42 -38.68
N LYS A 574 11.80 29.74 -39.82
CA LYS A 574 12.74 28.63 -40.05
C LYS A 574 14.19 28.99 -39.70
N LYS A 575 14.62 30.23 -40.08
CA LYS A 575 15.98 30.69 -39.75
C LYS A 575 16.28 30.75 -38.25
N GLN A 576 15.31 31.22 -37.45
CA GLN A 576 15.43 31.28 -36.00
C GLN A 576 15.45 29.90 -35.38
N MET A 577 14.66 28.95 -35.94
CA MET A 577 14.70 27.53 -35.54
C MET A 577 16.10 26.94 -35.77
N GLU A 578 16.69 27.13 -36.95
CA GLU A 578 18.04 26.63 -37.28
C GLU A 578 19.13 27.22 -36.37
N ILE A 579 19.01 28.52 -36.04
CA ILE A 579 19.96 29.17 -35.09
C ILE A 579 19.84 28.53 -33.71
N MET A 580 18.62 28.34 -33.21
CA MET A 580 18.40 27.75 -31.90
C MET A 580 18.91 26.31 -31.82
N VAL A 581 18.64 25.50 -32.86
CA VAL A 581 19.13 24.11 -32.95
C VAL A 581 20.66 24.05 -32.88
N LYS A 582 21.38 24.93 -33.60
CA LYS A 582 22.86 24.97 -33.50
C LYS A 582 23.35 25.26 -32.09
N VAL A 583 22.75 26.24 -31.40
CA VAL A 583 23.11 26.57 -30.03
C VAL A 583 22.75 25.44 -29.07
N LEU A 584 21.60 24.77 -29.31
CA LEU A 584 21.12 23.67 -28.49
C LEU A 584 22.02 22.42 -28.60
N ILE A 585 22.50 22.11 -29.82
CA ILE A 585 23.46 21.01 -30.03
C ILE A 585 24.79 21.30 -29.33
N GLU A 586 25.26 22.55 -29.35
CA GLU A 586 26.52 22.96 -28.72
C GLU A 586 26.43 22.96 -27.20
N LYS A 587 25.35 23.52 -26.62
CA LYS A 587 25.21 23.75 -25.19
C LYS A 587 24.37 22.69 -24.47
N GLU A 588 23.65 21.85 -25.19
CA GLU A 588 22.70 20.84 -24.73
C GLU A 588 21.52 21.39 -23.88
N THR A 589 21.64 22.61 -23.37
CA THR A 589 20.61 23.28 -22.55
C THR A 589 20.66 24.79 -22.79
N ILE A 590 19.51 25.40 -22.99
CA ILE A 590 19.33 26.84 -23.23
C ILE A 590 18.35 27.38 -22.18
N ASP A 591 18.71 28.44 -21.48
CA ASP A 591 17.88 29.11 -20.49
C ASP A 591 16.97 30.20 -21.11
N ARG A 592 16.08 30.77 -20.27
CA ARG A 592 15.11 31.81 -20.66
C ARG A 592 15.78 33.02 -21.38
N ASP A 593 16.89 33.47 -20.86
CA ASP A 593 17.53 34.69 -21.35
C ASP A 593 18.18 34.47 -22.73
N GLU A 594 18.75 33.29 -22.94
CA GLU A 594 19.28 32.89 -24.24
C GLU A 594 18.18 32.64 -25.25
N VAL A 595 17.09 31.97 -24.88
CA VAL A 595 15.89 31.83 -25.73
C VAL A 595 15.38 33.19 -26.15
N ALA A 596 15.26 34.15 -25.22
CA ALA A 596 14.82 35.50 -25.50
C ALA A 596 15.73 36.24 -26.48
N LYS A 597 17.05 36.05 -26.38
CA LYS A 597 18.04 36.64 -27.32
C LYS A 597 17.87 36.06 -28.73
N ILE A 598 17.74 34.74 -28.86
CA ILE A 598 17.60 34.05 -30.15
C ILE A 598 16.30 34.41 -30.81
N PHE A 599 15.20 34.49 -30.06
CA PHE A 599 13.87 34.76 -30.58
C PHE A 599 13.49 36.26 -30.55
N LYS A 600 14.43 37.16 -30.28
CA LYS A 600 14.19 38.62 -30.23
C LYS A 600 13.49 39.15 -31.49
N SER A 601 13.76 38.58 -32.68
CA SER A 601 13.15 38.94 -33.95
C SER A 601 11.83 38.23 -34.25
N VAL A 602 11.38 37.31 -33.37
CA VAL A 602 10.13 36.57 -33.51
C VAL A 602 9.00 37.37 -32.87
N ASN A 603 8.13 37.97 -33.72
CA ASN A 603 6.97 38.70 -33.26
C ASN A 603 5.82 37.74 -32.93
N LYS A 604 5.03 38.08 -31.89
CA LYS A 604 3.80 37.38 -31.58
C LYS A 604 2.86 37.32 -32.76
N VAL A 605 2.34 36.15 -33.09
CA VAL A 605 1.44 35.95 -34.25
C VAL A 605 0.00 36.10 -33.79
N LYS A 606 -0.74 37.04 -34.35
CA LYS A 606 -2.20 37.14 -34.15
C LYS A 606 -2.90 36.08 -34.96
N ILE A 607 -3.57 35.13 -34.25
CA ILE A 607 -4.40 34.12 -34.89
C ILE A 607 -5.82 34.70 -35.01
N LYS A 608 -6.37 34.78 -36.25
CA LYS A 608 -7.78 35.17 -36.44
C LYS A 608 -8.68 34.15 -35.77
N GLY A 609 -9.52 34.58 -34.85
CA GLY A 609 -10.46 33.74 -34.14
C GLY A 609 -10.21 33.58 -32.63
N THR A 610 -9.11 34.09 -32.07
CA THR A 610 -8.97 34.28 -30.64
C THR A 610 -9.72 35.55 -30.25
N GLY A 611 -10.70 35.40 -29.36
CA GLY A 611 -11.68 36.44 -29.01
C GLY A 611 -11.11 37.80 -28.58
N PRO A 612 -11.95 38.77 -28.27
CA PRO A 612 -11.55 40.13 -28.03
C PRO A 612 -10.58 40.20 -26.84
N THR A 613 -9.43 40.81 -27.07
CA THR A 613 -8.59 41.31 -25.97
C THR A 613 -9.49 42.26 -25.16
N LEU A 614 -9.86 41.85 -23.93
CA LEU A 614 -10.45 42.76 -22.95
C LEU A 614 -9.45 43.90 -22.74
N LYS A 615 -9.64 45.01 -23.42
CA LYS A 615 -9.08 46.28 -23.03
C LYS A 615 -9.94 46.74 -21.86
N LEU A 616 -9.41 46.60 -20.65
CA LEU A 616 -9.88 47.42 -19.56
C LEU A 616 -9.63 48.87 -19.95
N ALA A 617 -10.72 49.62 -20.09
CA ALA A 617 -10.70 51.05 -20.30
C ALA A 617 -10.17 51.75 -19.06
#